data_9f583a119b93ce74b5319654cde24edb
#
_entry.id   9f583a119b93ce74b5319654cde24edb
#
_cell.length_a   1.000
_cell.length_b   1.000
_cell.length_c   1.000
_cell.angle_alpha   90.00
_cell.angle_beta   90.00
_cell.angle_gamma   90.00
#
_symmetry.space_group_name_H-M   'P 1'
#
loop_
_entity.id
_entity.type
_entity.pdbx_description
1 polymer ?
#
loop_
_entity_poly.entity_id
_entity_poly.type
_entity_poly.pdbx_seq_one_letter_code
_entity_poly.pdbx_strand_id
1 'polypeptide(L)'
;QGYFNIPVLGSVNATVGSTSLGYQDIIDIIDDSDNFYSNPDFLGRLKDKNNLNVNVSTEILSAGWYKGKNFWSFNVGVRADIGASLTRSMFTFLNEMDALEDNWRNSNYDISGQKLDINAYGEVGLGYARQINNRLTVGGKVKVLLGIGNMNLKINNVMMNANLPSDARINQLQDQNYLSGLDAAGITRLKSEIESYHANLNVDAHLESSFKGLELVQEDGQDYISDFDFDSGKLGIAGYGFGIDLGASYKIMDN
;
A
#
# COMPACT_ATOMS: atom_id res chain seq x y z
N GLN A 1 -39.99 -2.61 17.98
CA GLN A 1 -38.63 -3.09 18.25
C GLN A 1 -37.62 -2.18 17.53
N GLY A 2 -36.52 -1.90 18.18
CA GLY A 2 -35.41 -1.11 17.64
C GLY A 2 -34.13 -1.43 18.38
N TYR A 3 -33.02 -0.92 17.89
CA TYR A 3 -31.73 -1.02 18.56
C TYR A 3 -31.07 0.36 18.60
N PHE A 4 -30.17 0.50 19.57
CA PHE A 4 -29.30 1.66 19.69
C PHE A 4 -27.90 1.19 20.13
N ASN A 5 -26.86 1.64 19.44
CA ASN A 5 -25.49 1.29 19.72
C ASN A 5 -24.70 2.55 20.11
N ILE A 6 -23.93 2.47 21.20
CA ILE A 6 -23.21 3.60 21.80
C ILE A 6 -21.69 3.47 21.53
N PRO A 7 -20.94 4.58 21.43
CA PRO A 7 -19.55 4.64 20.98
C PRO A 7 -18.52 3.77 21.71
N VAL A 8 -18.75 3.42 22.96
CA VAL A 8 -17.80 2.61 23.77
C VAL A 8 -17.92 1.11 23.47
N LEU A 9 -19.01 0.69 22.82
CA LEU A 9 -19.36 -0.70 22.52
C LEU A 9 -19.55 -0.93 21.01
N GLY A 10 -19.12 0.01 20.17
CA GLY A 10 -19.23 -0.09 18.72
C GLY A 10 -18.50 -1.30 18.15
N SER A 11 -19.05 -1.90 17.11
CA SER A 11 -18.41 -3.01 16.43
C SER A 11 -17.22 -2.50 15.61
N VAL A 12 -16.06 -3.11 15.79
CA VAL A 12 -14.91 -2.97 14.89
C VAL A 12 -14.93 -4.18 13.96
N ASN A 13 -14.95 -3.90 12.66
CA ASN A 13 -14.84 -4.93 11.65
C ASN A 13 -13.53 -4.74 10.90
N ALA A 14 -12.77 -5.81 10.78
CA ALA A 14 -11.58 -5.87 9.95
C ALA A 14 -11.72 -7.02 8.96
N THR A 15 -11.44 -6.74 7.71
CA THR A 15 -11.44 -7.74 6.63
C THR A 15 -10.13 -7.65 5.89
N VAL A 16 -9.49 -8.79 5.72
CA VAL A 16 -8.24 -8.91 4.95
C VAL A 16 -8.49 -9.89 3.80
N GLY A 17 -8.13 -9.47 2.60
CA GLY A 17 -8.19 -10.29 1.38
C GLY A 17 -6.87 -10.23 0.64
N SER A 18 -6.42 -11.38 0.15
CA SER A 18 -5.20 -11.46 -0.65
C SER A 18 -5.34 -12.49 -1.77
N THR A 19 -4.56 -12.30 -2.84
CA THR A 19 -4.52 -13.24 -3.98
C THR A 19 -3.49 -14.35 -3.82
N SER A 20 -2.54 -14.20 -2.91
CA SER A 20 -1.40 -15.12 -2.73
C SER A 20 -0.98 -15.33 -1.29
N LEU A 21 -1.22 -14.33 -0.42
CA LEU A 21 -0.84 -14.41 0.99
C LEU A 21 -1.96 -15.09 1.79
N GLY A 22 -1.61 -16.10 2.56
CA GLY A 22 -2.50 -16.74 3.52
C GLY A 22 -2.57 -15.96 4.83
N TYR A 23 -3.43 -16.42 5.74
CA TYR A 23 -3.57 -15.81 7.08
C TYR A 23 -2.24 -15.78 7.84
N GLN A 24 -1.47 -16.90 7.78
CA GLN A 24 -0.18 -16.99 8.47
C GLN A 24 0.84 -15.99 7.91
N ASP A 25 0.88 -15.83 6.58
CA ASP A 25 1.80 -14.86 5.95
C ASP A 25 1.54 -13.43 6.43
N ILE A 26 0.26 -13.08 6.65
CA ILE A 26 -0.12 -11.76 7.16
C ILE A 26 0.33 -11.58 8.61
N ILE A 27 0.21 -12.62 9.43
CA ILE A 27 0.71 -12.61 10.81
C ILE A 27 2.23 -12.48 10.81
N ASP A 28 2.94 -13.26 10.00
CA ASP A 28 4.40 -13.21 9.89
C ASP A 28 4.89 -11.82 9.47
N ILE A 29 4.19 -11.14 8.54
CA ILE A 29 4.48 -9.75 8.15
C ILE A 29 4.30 -8.78 9.32
N ILE A 30 3.29 -8.99 10.16
CA ILE A 30 3.01 -8.10 11.31
C ILE A 30 4.02 -8.34 12.43
N ASP A 31 4.36 -9.60 12.70
CA ASP A 31 5.24 -10.00 13.81
C ASP A 31 6.73 -9.76 13.50
N ASP A 32 7.13 -9.86 12.23
CA ASP A 32 8.51 -9.67 11.77
C ASP A 32 8.53 -8.81 10.50
N SER A 33 8.12 -7.55 10.64
CA SER A 33 7.98 -6.61 9.52
C SER A 33 9.30 -6.33 8.78
N ASP A 34 10.42 -6.54 9.46
CA ASP A 34 11.75 -6.20 8.94
C ASP A 34 12.40 -7.33 8.15
N ASN A 35 11.98 -8.61 8.39
CA ASN A 35 12.66 -9.77 7.80
C ASN A 35 11.72 -10.83 7.18
N PHE A 36 10.39 -10.62 7.18
CA PHE A 36 9.45 -11.63 6.66
C PHE A 36 9.76 -12.05 5.21
N TYR A 37 10.32 -11.15 4.41
CA TYR A 37 10.72 -11.38 3.02
C TYR A 37 11.96 -12.28 2.88
N SER A 38 12.71 -12.53 3.96
CA SER A 38 13.85 -13.45 3.97
C SER A 38 13.43 -14.93 4.05
N ASN A 39 12.15 -15.21 4.34
CA ASN A 39 11.62 -16.57 4.42
C ASN A 39 11.44 -17.17 3.01
N PRO A 40 12.18 -18.26 2.63
CA PRO A 40 12.08 -18.88 1.31
C PRO A 40 10.67 -19.43 0.99
N ASP A 41 9.95 -19.93 2.02
CA ASP A 41 8.60 -20.44 1.86
C ASP A 41 7.61 -19.32 1.53
N PHE A 42 7.80 -18.15 2.11
CA PHE A 42 7.03 -16.94 1.77
C PHE A 42 7.26 -16.55 0.31
N LEU A 43 8.53 -16.38 -0.09
CA LEU A 43 8.88 -16.05 -1.48
C LEU A 43 8.36 -17.07 -2.49
N GLY A 44 8.37 -18.37 -2.13
CA GLY A 44 7.89 -19.46 -2.97
C GLY A 44 6.38 -19.40 -3.25
N ARG A 45 5.57 -18.84 -2.34
CA ARG A 45 4.12 -18.70 -2.47
C ARG A 45 3.69 -17.48 -3.28
N LEU A 46 4.57 -16.49 -3.45
CA LEU A 46 4.25 -15.27 -4.17
C LEU A 46 3.99 -15.55 -5.66
N LYS A 47 2.97 -14.90 -6.19
CA LYS A 47 2.71 -14.77 -7.63
C LYS A 47 3.52 -13.61 -8.21
N ASP A 48 3.57 -13.50 -9.52
CA ASP A 48 4.21 -12.35 -10.17
C ASP A 48 3.62 -11.02 -9.67
N LYS A 49 2.31 -11.02 -9.40
CA LYS A 49 1.58 -9.89 -8.82
C LYS A 49 0.72 -10.34 -7.65
N ASN A 50 0.89 -9.70 -6.51
CA ASN A 50 0.24 -10.02 -5.25
C ASN A 50 -0.61 -8.84 -4.81
N ASN A 51 -1.93 -9.06 -4.70
CA ASN A 51 -2.84 -8.03 -4.21
C ASN A 51 -3.18 -8.32 -2.75
N LEU A 52 -3.16 -7.26 -1.95
CA LEU A 52 -3.60 -7.25 -0.56
C LEU A 52 -4.64 -6.15 -0.40
N ASN A 53 -5.77 -6.47 0.23
CA ASN A 53 -6.80 -5.50 0.58
C ASN A 53 -7.10 -5.64 2.08
N VAL A 54 -7.05 -4.53 2.78
CA VAL A 54 -7.41 -4.44 4.19
C VAL A 54 -8.50 -3.40 4.34
N ASN A 55 -9.65 -3.79 4.89
CA ASN A 55 -10.75 -2.88 5.17
C ASN A 55 -11.01 -2.90 6.67
N VAL A 56 -10.98 -1.74 7.28
CA VAL A 56 -11.29 -1.56 8.69
C VAL A 56 -12.46 -0.59 8.82
N SER A 57 -13.44 -0.96 9.62
CA SER A 57 -14.58 -0.07 9.88
C SER A 57 -15.02 -0.16 11.33
N THR A 58 -15.44 0.97 11.86
CA THR A 58 -16.07 1.03 13.18
C THR A 58 -17.32 1.88 13.13
N GLU A 59 -18.38 1.41 13.77
CA GLU A 59 -19.58 2.21 14.02
C GLU A 59 -19.43 2.97 15.33
N ILE A 60 -19.44 4.30 15.25
CA ILE A 60 -19.39 5.18 16.44
C ILE A 60 -20.77 5.27 17.06
N LEU A 61 -21.79 5.39 16.23
CA LEU A 61 -23.19 5.51 16.65
C LEU A 61 -24.08 4.83 15.62
N SER A 62 -25.00 4.00 16.07
CA SER A 62 -26.05 3.48 15.19
C SER A 62 -27.36 3.27 15.92
N ALA A 63 -28.44 3.46 15.19
CA ALA A 63 -29.80 3.23 15.67
C ALA A 63 -30.66 2.66 14.55
N GLY A 64 -31.62 1.83 14.93
CA GLY A 64 -32.60 1.30 13.99
C GLY A 64 -33.92 1.01 14.68
N TRP A 65 -35.04 1.29 14.00
CA TRP A 65 -36.38 1.08 14.54
C TRP A 65 -37.39 0.67 13.47
N TYR A 66 -38.34 -0.12 13.88
CA TYR A 66 -39.47 -0.54 13.07
C TYR A 66 -40.68 0.36 13.27
N LYS A 67 -41.36 0.67 12.17
CA LYS A 67 -42.70 1.28 12.17
C LYS A 67 -43.58 0.49 11.20
N GLY A 68 -44.34 -0.45 11.73
CA GLY A 68 -45.10 -1.42 10.93
C GLY A 68 -44.15 -2.31 10.09
N LYS A 69 -44.35 -2.34 8.78
CA LYS A 69 -43.52 -3.09 7.83
C LYS A 69 -42.27 -2.33 7.38
N ASN A 70 -42.04 -1.14 7.92
CA ASN A 70 -40.93 -0.28 7.55
C ASN A 70 -39.84 -0.34 8.64
N PHE A 71 -38.60 -0.34 8.23
CA PHE A 71 -37.42 -0.24 9.09
C PHE A 71 -36.61 0.98 8.70
N TRP A 72 -36.25 1.79 9.66
CA TRP A 72 -35.37 2.94 9.52
C TRP A 72 -34.07 2.66 10.24
N SER A 73 -32.97 3.12 9.68
CA SER A 73 -31.67 3.05 10.34
C SER A 73 -30.89 4.33 10.15
N PHE A 74 -30.08 4.64 11.14
CA PHE A 74 -29.13 5.74 11.13
C PHE A 74 -27.80 5.20 11.64
N ASN A 75 -26.68 5.62 11.01
CA ASN A 75 -25.36 5.28 11.51
C ASN A 75 -24.37 6.41 11.26
N VAL A 76 -23.39 6.47 12.15
CA VAL A 76 -22.16 7.25 12.02
C VAL A 76 -21.01 6.30 12.26
N GLY A 77 -20.02 6.31 11.38
CA GLY A 77 -18.86 5.44 11.50
C GLY A 77 -17.65 5.99 10.79
N VAL A 78 -16.53 5.30 10.95
CA VAL A 78 -15.27 5.57 10.24
C VAL A 78 -14.86 4.31 9.50
N ARG A 79 -14.32 4.50 8.31
CA ARG A 79 -13.80 3.44 7.45
C ARG A 79 -12.41 3.79 6.97
N ALA A 80 -11.57 2.77 6.87
CA ALA A 80 -10.26 2.85 6.23
C ALA A 80 -10.12 1.64 5.30
N ASP A 81 -9.77 1.91 4.06
CA ASP A 81 -9.55 0.92 3.01
C ASP A 81 -8.10 1.06 2.53
N ILE A 82 -7.35 -0.04 2.57
CA ILE A 82 -5.97 -0.11 2.09
C ILE A 82 -5.92 -1.19 1.02
N GLY A 83 -5.49 -0.82 -0.17
CA GLY A 83 -5.24 -1.72 -1.30
C GLY A 83 -3.76 -1.66 -1.68
N ALA A 84 -3.08 -2.79 -1.68
CA ALA A 84 -1.72 -2.90 -2.19
C ALA A 84 -1.65 -3.91 -3.32
N SER A 85 -0.83 -3.62 -4.31
CA SER A 85 -0.48 -4.53 -5.40
C SER A 85 1.02 -4.52 -5.57
N LEU A 86 1.66 -5.61 -5.16
CA LEU A 86 3.11 -5.75 -5.08
C LEU A 86 3.58 -6.88 -5.99
N THR A 87 4.66 -6.65 -6.71
CA THR A 87 5.26 -7.68 -7.56
C THR A 87 6.19 -8.59 -6.75
N ARG A 88 6.39 -9.82 -7.22
CA ARG A 88 7.38 -10.73 -6.63
C ARG A 88 8.78 -10.11 -6.65
N SER A 89 9.13 -9.39 -7.73
CA SER A 89 10.44 -8.74 -7.87
C SER A 89 10.72 -7.72 -6.75
N MET A 90 9.70 -7.05 -6.21
CA MET A 90 9.86 -6.17 -5.05
C MET A 90 10.35 -6.97 -3.82
N PHE A 91 9.71 -8.09 -3.52
CA PHE A 91 10.09 -8.92 -2.36
C PHE A 91 11.47 -9.57 -2.55
N THR A 92 11.78 -10.01 -3.77
CA THR A 92 13.11 -10.53 -4.11
C THR A 92 14.17 -9.45 -3.90
N PHE A 93 13.90 -8.24 -4.38
CA PHE A 93 14.80 -7.10 -4.19
C PHE A 93 15.01 -6.77 -2.70
N LEU A 94 13.93 -6.74 -1.89
CA LEU A 94 14.05 -6.52 -0.44
C LEU A 94 14.90 -7.61 0.23
N ASN A 95 14.70 -8.87 -0.13
CA ASN A 95 15.49 -9.98 0.40
C ASN A 95 16.98 -9.91 0.00
N GLU A 96 17.27 -9.43 -1.22
CA GLU A 96 18.64 -9.28 -1.72
C GLU A 96 19.29 -8.00 -1.18
N MET A 97 18.52 -6.98 -0.82
CA MET A 97 19.04 -5.76 -0.20
C MET A 97 19.74 -6.00 1.14
N ASP A 98 19.27 -6.94 1.95
CA ASP A 98 19.96 -7.32 3.20
C ASP A 98 21.32 -7.99 2.94
N ALA A 99 21.46 -8.63 1.78
CA ALA A 99 22.72 -9.24 1.34
C ALA A 99 23.61 -8.26 0.52
N LEU A 100 23.25 -6.97 0.49
CA LEU A 100 23.75 -6.00 -0.48
C LEU A 100 25.17 -5.50 -0.28
N GLU A 101 25.89 -5.87 0.76
CA GLU A 101 27.26 -5.35 0.90
C GLU A 101 28.14 -5.62 -0.34
N ASP A 102 27.84 -6.65 -1.16
CA ASP A 102 28.61 -6.98 -2.35
C ASP A 102 27.80 -7.19 -3.66
N ASN A 103 26.51 -7.51 -3.61
CA ASN A 103 25.76 -7.98 -4.79
C ASN A 103 25.15 -6.87 -5.65
N TRP A 104 24.90 -5.70 -5.11
CA TRP A 104 24.27 -4.59 -5.84
C TRP A 104 25.14 -4.04 -6.98
N ARG A 105 26.44 -4.26 -6.91
CA ARG A 105 27.42 -3.72 -7.87
C ARG A 105 27.29 -4.31 -9.26
N ASN A 106 26.70 -5.50 -9.40
CA ASN A 106 26.43 -6.16 -10.67
C ASN A 106 24.95 -6.55 -10.77
N SER A 107 24.08 -5.63 -10.39
CA SER A 107 22.66 -5.88 -10.29
C SER A 107 21.89 -5.40 -11.51
N ASN A 108 20.78 -6.07 -11.76
CA ASN A 108 19.77 -5.66 -12.72
C ASN A 108 18.40 -5.94 -12.12
N TYR A 109 17.81 -4.93 -11.46
CA TYR A 109 16.51 -5.05 -10.80
C TYR A 109 15.43 -4.28 -11.56
N ASP A 110 14.31 -4.94 -11.77
CA ASP A 110 13.06 -4.34 -12.20
C ASP A 110 12.00 -4.58 -11.13
N ILE A 111 11.71 -3.52 -10.36
CA ILE A 111 10.69 -3.54 -9.31
C ILE A 111 9.47 -2.71 -9.68
N SER A 112 9.17 -2.61 -10.96
CA SER A 112 8.05 -1.86 -11.53
C SER A 112 6.69 -2.45 -11.17
N GLY A 113 5.65 -1.66 -11.34
CA GLY A 113 4.26 -2.10 -11.25
C GLY A 113 3.67 -2.16 -9.84
N GLN A 114 4.29 -1.50 -8.86
CA GLN A 114 3.76 -1.41 -7.50
C GLN A 114 2.61 -0.41 -7.42
N LYS A 115 1.63 -0.70 -6.56
CA LYS A 115 0.53 0.22 -6.25
C LYS A 115 0.19 0.16 -4.77
N LEU A 116 -0.13 1.33 -4.21
CA LEU A 116 -0.69 1.47 -2.88
C LEU A 116 -1.82 2.49 -2.92
N ASP A 117 -3.01 2.07 -2.51
CA ASP A 117 -4.20 2.90 -2.40
C ASP A 117 -4.63 2.91 -0.93
N ILE A 118 -4.75 4.08 -0.33
CA ILE A 118 -5.24 4.27 1.03
C ILE A 118 -6.40 5.27 0.99
N ASN A 119 -7.53 4.88 1.57
CA ASN A 119 -8.68 5.76 1.75
C ASN A 119 -9.15 5.71 3.20
N ALA A 120 -9.37 6.88 3.80
CA ALA A 120 -9.97 6.99 5.12
C ALA A 120 -11.09 8.04 5.08
N TYR A 121 -12.26 7.69 5.62
CA TYR A 121 -13.42 8.57 5.62
C TYR A 121 -14.38 8.28 6.77
N GLY A 122 -15.06 9.33 7.21
CA GLY A 122 -16.24 9.24 8.04
C GLY A 122 -17.48 8.99 7.18
N GLU A 123 -18.43 8.22 7.68
CA GLU A 123 -19.72 7.93 7.05
C GLU A 123 -20.87 8.35 7.97
N VAL A 124 -21.82 9.12 7.43
CA VAL A 124 -23.13 9.35 8.06
C VAL A 124 -24.18 8.79 7.11
N GLY A 125 -24.92 7.78 7.57
CA GLY A 125 -25.87 7.05 6.74
C GLY A 125 -27.29 7.07 7.29
N LEU A 126 -28.28 7.20 6.39
CA LEU A 126 -29.70 7.04 6.67
C LEU A 126 -30.27 5.94 5.77
N GLY A 127 -30.77 4.88 6.39
CA GLY A 127 -31.32 3.72 5.70
C GLY A 127 -32.83 3.60 5.88
N TYR A 128 -33.46 3.07 4.85
CA TYR A 128 -34.87 2.70 4.87
C TYR A 128 -35.05 1.34 4.21
N ALA A 129 -35.78 0.45 4.85
CA ALA A 129 -36.18 -0.83 4.27
C ALA A 129 -37.68 -1.08 4.51
N ARG A 130 -38.28 -1.81 3.58
CA ARG A 130 -39.69 -2.17 3.65
C ARG A 130 -39.90 -3.64 3.31
N GLN A 131 -40.63 -4.32 4.15
CA GLN A 131 -41.14 -5.65 3.86
C GLN A 131 -42.30 -5.55 2.86
N ILE A 132 -42.08 -5.99 1.63
CA ILE A 132 -43.09 -5.97 0.55
C ILE A 132 -44.12 -7.07 0.77
N ASN A 133 -43.63 -8.28 1.09
CA ASN A 133 -44.47 -9.44 1.45
C ASN A 133 -43.69 -10.29 2.47
N ASN A 134 -44.26 -11.45 2.84
CA ASN A 134 -43.67 -12.32 3.89
C ASN A 134 -42.28 -12.88 3.51
N ARG A 135 -41.87 -12.79 2.22
CA ARG A 135 -40.61 -13.33 1.72
C ARG A 135 -39.65 -12.25 1.22
N LEU A 136 -40.14 -11.11 0.81
CA LEU A 136 -39.33 -10.08 0.16
C LEU A 136 -39.28 -8.81 1.01
N THR A 137 -38.07 -8.38 1.30
CA THR A 137 -37.76 -7.05 1.88
C THR A 137 -36.82 -6.31 0.92
N VAL A 138 -37.10 -5.06 0.64
CA VAL A 138 -36.26 -4.18 -0.16
C VAL A 138 -35.88 -2.97 0.65
N GLY A 139 -34.72 -2.42 0.38
CA GLY A 139 -34.25 -1.24 1.10
C GLY A 139 -33.14 -0.50 0.37
N GLY A 140 -32.87 0.70 0.86
CA GLY A 140 -31.79 1.54 0.40
C GLY A 140 -31.24 2.37 1.54
N LYS A 141 -30.02 2.84 1.36
CA LYS A 141 -29.31 3.71 2.30
C LYS A 141 -28.65 4.82 1.52
N VAL A 142 -28.80 6.04 1.97
CA VAL A 142 -28.07 7.20 1.50
C VAL A 142 -26.98 7.54 2.50
N LYS A 143 -25.82 7.98 2.01
CA LYS A 143 -24.63 8.24 2.81
C LYS A 143 -24.01 9.56 2.42
N VAL A 144 -23.58 10.31 3.43
CA VAL A 144 -22.62 11.40 3.27
C VAL A 144 -21.26 10.88 3.73
N LEU A 145 -20.26 11.06 2.90
CA LEU A 145 -18.89 10.65 3.18
C LEU A 145 -18.05 11.89 3.44
N LEU A 146 -17.31 11.86 4.54
CA LEU A 146 -16.43 12.94 4.97
C LEU A 146 -14.99 12.40 4.84
N GLY A 147 -14.31 12.72 3.74
CA GLY A 147 -12.96 12.27 3.45
C GLY A 147 -11.99 12.78 4.53
N ILE A 148 -11.33 11.86 5.22
CA ILE A 148 -10.25 12.16 6.18
C ILE A 148 -8.94 12.25 5.42
N GLY A 149 -8.72 11.28 4.51
CA GLY A 149 -7.53 11.28 3.67
C GLY A 149 -7.59 10.22 2.57
N ASN A 150 -6.84 10.49 1.52
CA ASN A 150 -6.62 9.58 0.40
C ASN A 150 -5.14 9.63 0.00
N MET A 151 -4.57 8.49 -0.32
CA MET A 151 -3.24 8.37 -0.92
C MET A 151 -3.30 7.32 -2.04
N ASN A 152 -2.77 7.66 -3.20
CA ASN A 152 -2.60 6.77 -4.32
C ASN A 152 -1.15 6.85 -4.80
N LEU A 153 -0.37 5.80 -4.56
CA LEU A 153 0.99 5.65 -5.04
C LEU A 153 1.01 4.62 -6.17
N LYS A 154 1.58 5.00 -7.29
CA LYS A 154 1.88 4.11 -8.43
C LYS A 154 3.35 4.21 -8.77
N ILE A 155 4.02 3.08 -8.78
CA ILE A 155 5.38 2.95 -9.28
C ILE A 155 5.28 2.23 -10.62
N ASN A 156 5.32 3.01 -11.70
CA ASN A 156 5.19 2.49 -13.06
C ASN A 156 6.46 1.77 -13.48
N ASN A 157 7.62 2.35 -13.12
CA ASN A 157 8.92 1.85 -13.48
C ASN A 157 9.94 2.19 -12.40
N VAL A 158 10.65 1.21 -11.88
CA VAL A 158 11.90 1.38 -11.14
C VAL A 158 12.86 0.32 -11.63
N MET A 159 13.83 0.76 -12.40
CA MET A 159 14.89 -0.09 -12.94
C MET A 159 16.23 0.37 -12.38
N MET A 160 16.96 -0.55 -11.80
CA MET A 160 18.33 -0.36 -11.35
C MET A 160 19.24 -1.30 -12.13
N ASN A 161 20.24 -0.73 -12.76
CA ASN A 161 21.28 -1.48 -13.44
C ASN A 161 22.65 -0.92 -13.02
N ALA A 162 23.49 -1.77 -12.47
CA ALA A 162 24.82 -1.38 -12.04
C ALA A 162 25.87 -2.38 -12.50
N ASN A 163 27.01 -1.86 -12.91
CA ASN A 163 28.26 -2.58 -13.16
C ASN A 163 29.37 -1.75 -12.49
N LEU A 164 29.74 -2.08 -11.27
CA LEU A 164 30.70 -1.34 -10.45
C LEU A 164 31.83 -2.26 -10.00
N PRO A 165 33.05 -1.72 -9.78
CA PRO A 165 34.18 -2.49 -9.31
C PRO A 165 33.94 -3.00 -7.87
N SER A 166 34.47 -4.18 -7.55
CA SER A 166 34.56 -4.67 -6.16
C SER A 166 35.51 -3.79 -5.32
N ASP A 167 35.38 -3.86 -3.99
CA ASP A 167 36.30 -3.13 -3.09
C ASP A 167 37.75 -3.52 -3.28
N ALA A 168 38.02 -4.80 -3.51
CA ALA A 168 39.37 -5.25 -3.88
C ALA A 168 39.87 -4.59 -5.17
N ARG A 169 39.00 -4.41 -6.15
CA ARG A 169 39.34 -3.74 -7.41
C ARG A 169 39.53 -2.24 -7.20
N ILE A 170 38.70 -1.60 -6.39
CA ILE A 170 38.86 -0.17 -6.02
C ILE A 170 40.21 0.05 -5.34
N ASN A 171 40.56 -0.76 -4.36
CA ASN A 171 41.85 -0.67 -3.66
C ASN A 171 43.03 -0.87 -4.63
N GLN A 172 42.93 -1.81 -5.57
CA GLN A 172 43.95 -2.03 -6.57
C GLN A 172 44.08 -0.82 -7.52
N LEU A 173 42.99 -0.17 -7.91
CA LEU A 173 42.99 1.03 -8.77
C LEU A 173 43.54 2.27 -8.03
N GLN A 174 43.59 2.27 -6.71
CA GLN A 174 44.20 3.32 -5.90
C GLN A 174 45.69 3.05 -5.62
N ASP A 175 46.20 1.86 -5.91
CA ASP A 175 47.60 1.51 -5.68
C ASP A 175 48.48 2.06 -6.81
N GLN A 176 49.34 3.03 -6.48
CA GLN A 176 50.28 3.64 -7.42
C GLN A 176 51.28 2.63 -8.00
N ASN A 177 51.68 1.60 -7.24
CA ASN A 177 52.59 0.58 -7.74
C ASN A 177 51.93 -0.27 -8.83
N TYR A 178 50.64 -0.61 -8.64
CA TYR A 178 49.85 -1.28 -9.66
C TYR A 178 49.75 -0.44 -10.94
N LEU A 179 49.36 0.83 -10.82
CA LEU A 179 49.19 1.74 -11.98
C LEU A 179 50.49 2.00 -12.74
N SER A 180 51.61 2.20 -12.01
CA SER A 180 52.90 2.46 -12.62
C SER A 180 53.54 1.23 -13.28
N GLY A 181 53.11 0.03 -12.91
CA GLY A 181 53.53 -1.24 -13.49
C GLY A 181 52.79 -1.63 -14.78
N LEU A 182 51.78 -0.87 -15.22
CA LEU A 182 51.00 -1.18 -16.41
C LEU A 182 51.78 -0.82 -17.69
N ASP A 183 51.82 -1.76 -18.64
CA ASP A 183 52.24 -1.51 -19.99
C ASP A 183 51.12 -0.82 -20.84
N ALA A 184 51.41 -0.45 -22.08
CA ALA A 184 50.45 0.21 -22.96
C ALA A 184 49.16 -0.63 -23.18
N ALA A 185 49.28 -1.95 -23.24
CA ALA A 185 48.14 -2.85 -23.37
C ALA A 185 47.31 -2.92 -22.06
N GLY A 186 48.00 -2.88 -20.90
CA GLY A 186 47.36 -2.82 -19.57
C GLY A 186 46.59 -1.52 -19.38
N ILE A 187 47.14 -0.39 -19.79
CA ILE A 187 46.46 0.92 -19.74
C ILE A 187 45.23 0.91 -20.63
N THR A 188 45.30 0.36 -21.85
CA THR A 188 44.14 0.27 -22.74
C THR A 188 43.04 -0.59 -22.16
N ARG A 189 43.36 -1.75 -21.55
CA ARG A 189 42.39 -2.61 -20.88
C ARG A 189 41.74 -1.92 -19.67
N LEU A 190 42.56 -1.26 -18.86
CA LEU A 190 42.06 -0.50 -17.71
C LEU A 190 41.10 0.61 -18.13
N LYS A 191 41.42 1.34 -19.19
CA LYS A 191 40.55 2.36 -19.75
C LYS A 191 39.20 1.78 -20.18
N SER A 192 39.19 0.69 -20.93
CA SER A 192 37.95 0.03 -21.37
C SER A 192 37.14 -0.54 -20.16
N GLU A 193 37.83 -1.03 -19.13
CA GLU A 193 37.21 -1.47 -17.90
C GLU A 193 36.53 -0.31 -17.18
N ILE A 194 37.22 0.81 -16.97
CA ILE A 194 36.65 2.00 -16.30
C ILE A 194 35.46 2.56 -17.10
N GLU A 195 35.55 2.58 -18.42
CA GLU A 195 34.45 3.02 -19.31
C GLU A 195 33.23 2.09 -19.25
N SER A 196 33.39 0.84 -18.81
CA SER A 196 32.28 -0.09 -18.62
C SER A 196 31.53 0.10 -17.32
N TYR A 197 32.12 0.78 -16.33
CA TYR A 197 31.50 1.01 -15.05
C TYR A 197 30.34 2.01 -15.15
N HIS A 198 29.21 1.62 -14.64
CA HIS A 198 28.03 2.47 -14.62
C HIS A 198 27.10 2.07 -13.47
N ALA A 199 26.28 3.01 -13.04
CA ALA A 199 25.12 2.77 -12.22
C ALA A 199 23.97 3.64 -12.74
N ASN A 200 22.89 3.02 -13.16
CA ASN A 200 21.71 3.70 -13.69
C ASN A 200 20.52 3.35 -12.80
N LEU A 201 19.83 4.36 -12.34
CA LEU A 201 18.55 4.25 -11.67
C LEU A 201 17.52 5.04 -12.47
N ASN A 202 16.50 4.37 -12.96
CA ASN A 202 15.37 4.98 -13.63
C ASN A 202 14.14 4.79 -12.78
N VAL A 203 13.50 5.88 -12.37
CA VAL A 203 12.30 5.88 -11.52
C VAL A 203 11.21 6.68 -12.20
N ASP A 204 10.05 6.04 -12.38
CA ASP A 204 8.79 6.67 -12.76
C ASP A 204 7.74 6.29 -11.71
N ALA A 205 7.50 7.20 -10.79
CA ALA A 205 6.54 7.04 -9.70
C ALA A 205 5.60 8.24 -9.64
N HIS A 206 4.34 7.97 -9.34
CA HIS A 206 3.30 8.98 -9.21
C HIS A 206 2.61 8.84 -7.85
N LEU A 207 2.61 9.92 -7.09
CA LEU A 207 1.95 10.02 -5.79
C LEU A 207 0.86 11.10 -5.84
N GLU A 208 -0.36 10.70 -5.57
CA GLU A 208 -1.47 11.62 -5.30
C GLU A 208 -1.90 11.47 -3.84
N SER A 209 -2.08 12.58 -3.16
CA SER A 209 -2.51 12.57 -1.77
C SER A 209 -3.45 13.74 -1.48
N SER A 210 -4.45 13.50 -0.65
CA SER A 210 -5.39 14.51 -0.17
C SER A 210 -5.58 14.46 1.35
N PHE A 211 -4.51 14.21 2.10
CA PHE A 211 -4.52 14.35 3.55
C PHE A 211 -4.33 15.82 3.93
N LYS A 212 -5.22 16.37 4.77
CA LYS A 212 -4.94 17.61 5.45
C LYS A 212 -3.86 17.40 6.51
N GLY A 213 -2.85 18.28 6.51
CA GLY A 213 -1.70 18.19 7.41
C GLY A 213 -0.55 17.35 6.87
N LEU A 214 -0.68 16.73 5.68
CA LEU A 214 0.45 16.15 4.98
C LEU A 214 1.06 17.20 4.05
N GLU A 215 2.29 17.57 4.30
CA GLU A 215 3.09 18.47 3.47
C GLU A 215 4.20 17.65 2.81
N LEU A 216 4.33 17.80 1.50
CA LEU A 216 5.41 17.18 0.72
C LEU A 216 6.55 18.19 0.67
N VAL A 217 7.69 17.83 1.21
CA VAL A 217 8.87 18.68 1.24
C VAL A 217 9.72 18.42 0.01
N GLN A 218 10.02 19.46 -0.74
CA GLN A 218 10.93 19.43 -1.89
C GLN A 218 12.04 20.45 -1.60
N GLU A 219 13.27 20.01 -1.66
CA GLU A 219 14.42 20.89 -1.52
C GLU A 219 14.64 21.71 -2.78
N ASP A 220 15.08 22.95 -2.62
CA ASP A 220 15.34 23.87 -3.73
C ASP A 220 16.35 23.28 -4.72
N GLY A 221 15.92 23.19 -6.00
CA GLY A 221 16.74 22.66 -7.09
C GLY A 221 16.67 21.15 -7.29
N GLN A 222 15.77 20.45 -6.59
CA GLN A 222 15.53 19.02 -6.78
C GLN A 222 14.13 18.76 -7.38
N ASP A 223 14.05 17.82 -8.30
CA ASP A 223 12.78 17.43 -8.97
C ASP A 223 12.08 16.27 -8.26
N TYR A 224 12.47 15.93 -7.03
CA TYR A 224 11.86 14.86 -6.25
C TYR A 224 11.47 15.34 -4.84
N ILE A 225 10.52 14.62 -4.23
CA ILE A 225 10.11 14.84 -2.85
C ILE A 225 11.20 14.29 -1.94
N SER A 226 11.77 15.14 -1.09
CA SER A 226 12.87 14.78 -0.18
C SER A 226 12.36 14.29 1.18
N ASP A 227 11.17 14.75 1.62
CA ASP A 227 10.60 14.38 2.91
C ASP A 227 9.07 14.54 2.93
N PHE A 228 8.45 14.01 3.99
CA PHE A 228 7.03 14.11 4.30
C PHE A 228 6.87 14.68 5.71
N ASP A 229 6.27 15.83 5.83
CA ASP A 229 5.90 16.39 7.13
C ASP A 229 4.41 16.15 7.42
N PHE A 230 4.10 15.68 8.61
CA PHE A 230 2.74 15.39 9.02
C PHE A 230 2.36 16.14 10.29
N ASP A 231 1.57 17.20 10.12
CA ASP A 231 1.01 17.98 11.21
C ASP A 231 -0.37 17.45 11.63
N SER A 232 -0.41 16.67 12.69
CA SER A 232 -1.67 16.14 13.24
C SER A 232 -2.65 17.21 13.72
N GLY A 233 -2.16 18.42 14.02
CA GLY A 233 -2.99 19.56 14.39
C GLY A 233 -3.82 20.13 13.23
N LYS A 234 -3.41 19.88 12.00
CA LYS A 234 -4.11 20.29 10.78
C LYS A 234 -5.07 19.23 10.22
N LEU A 235 -5.25 18.10 10.89
CA LEU A 235 -6.20 17.07 10.46
C LEU A 235 -7.62 17.63 10.33
N GLY A 236 -8.31 17.24 9.28
CA GLY A 236 -9.67 17.72 9.01
C GLY A 236 -10.28 17.04 7.80
N ILE A 237 -11.48 17.47 7.44
CA ILE A 237 -12.16 16.96 6.26
C ILE A 237 -11.40 17.42 5.01
N ALA A 238 -10.84 16.44 4.27
CA ALA A 238 -10.11 16.66 3.03
C ALA A 238 -11.04 16.68 1.80
N GLY A 239 -12.27 16.14 1.93
CA GLY A 239 -13.25 16.12 0.85
C GLY A 239 -14.61 15.62 1.30
N TYR A 240 -15.59 15.73 0.41
CA TYR A 240 -16.95 15.26 0.64
C TYR A 240 -17.36 14.31 -0.48
N GLY A 241 -18.11 13.27 -0.12
CA GLY A 241 -18.67 12.31 -1.05
C GLY A 241 -20.12 12.00 -0.72
N PHE A 242 -20.77 11.34 -1.65
CA PHE A 242 -22.14 10.85 -1.51
C PHE A 242 -22.21 9.40 -1.98
N GLY A 243 -22.92 8.57 -1.25
CA GLY A 243 -23.10 7.15 -1.58
C GLY A 243 -24.56 6.71 -1.47
N ILE A 244 -24.92 5.70 -2.25
CA ILE A 244 -26.21 5.03 -2.18
C ILE A 244 -25.97 3.53 -2.17
N ASP A 245 -26.56 2.83 -1.19
CA ASP A 245 -26.63 1.37 -1.16
C ASP A 245 -28.07 0.95 -1.48
N LEU A 246 -28.22 -0.08 -2.27
CA LEU A 246 -29.50 -0.73 -2.55
C LEU A 246 -29.40 -2.21 -2.20
N GLY A 247 -30.45 -2.77 -1.61
CA GLY A 247 -30.45 -4.16 -1.19
C GLY A 247 -31.85 -4.79 -1.24
N ALA A 248 -31.86 -6.08 -1.46
CA ALA A 248 -33.05 -6.90 -1.34
C ALA A 248 -32.71 -8.19 -0.59
N SER A 249 -33.60 -8.61 0.28
CA SER A 249 -33.53 -9.89 0.98
C SER A 249 -34.75 -10.73 0.64
N TYR A 250 -34.53 -11.97 0.21
CA TYR A 250 -35.59 -12.92 -0.12
C TYR A 250 -35.46 -14.18 0.73
N LYS A 251 -36.54 -14.51 1.45
CA LYS A 251 -36.61 -15.71 2.30
C LYS A 251 -37.01 -16.91 1.42
N ILE A 252 -36.10 -17.86 1.25
CA ILE A 252 -36.28 -19.02 0.35
C ILE A 252 -37.13 -20.09 1.00
N MET A 253 -36.98 -20.33 2.32
CA MET A 253 -37.75 -21.31 3.08
C MET A 253 -38.42 -20.64 4.25
N ASP A 254 -39.64 -21.08 4.58
CA ASP A 254 -40.31 -20.69 5.81
C ASP A 254 -39.81 -21.62 6.94
N ASN A 255 -39.20 -21.03 7.96
CA ASN A 255 -38.88 -21.73 9.22
C ASN A 255 -40.09 -21.68 10.13
#